data_dd756c81877d8743faae12f1b6920aad
#
_entry.id   dd756c81877d8743faae12f1b6920aad
#
_cell.length_a   1.000
_cell.length_b   1.000
_cell.length_c   1.000
_cell.angle_alpha   90.00
_cell.angle_beta   90.00
_cell.angle_gamma   90.00
#
_symmetry.space_group_name_H-M   'P 1'
#
loop_
_entity.id
_entity.type
_entity.pdbx_description
1 polymer ?
#
loop_
_entity_poly.entity_id
_entity_poly.type
_entity_poly.pdbx_seq_one_letter_code
_entity_poly.pdbx_strand_id
1 'polypeptide(L)'
;MLQHVGIELQAADVDRAVEFFTLLGFTRVEPPPALVDGFTWLERDGTQVHLMHDERPTVPPRAHLAVVTADLEATLSRLHEHGFEARPGREHWGAPRAHAIAPGGHRVELMAKPPPASA
;
A
#
# COMPACT_ATOMS: atom_id res chain seq x y z
N MET A 1 14.05 11.94 2.03
CA MET A 1 13.23 11.08 1.18
C MET A 1 12.99 9.75 1.88
N LEU A 2 11.75 9.33 1.97
CA LEU A 2 11.44 7.99 2.46
C LEU A 2 11.79 6.97 1.39
N GLN A 3 12.69 6.03 1.68
CA GLN A 3 13.12 5.04 0.70
C GLN A 3 12.18 3.82 0.69
N HIS A 4 11.85 3.25 1.84
CA HIS A 4 10.90 2.14 1.88
C HIS A 4 10.16 2.01 3.20
N VAL A 5 9.06 1.27 3.13
CA VAL A 5 8.30 0.79 4.29
C VAL A 5 8.27 -0.73 4.22
N GLY A 6 8.59 -1.40 5.31
CA GLY A 6 8.49 -2.86 5.42
C GLY A 6 7.20 -3.25 6.14
N ILE A 7 6.45 -4.20 5.57
CA ILE A 7 5.27 -4.76 6.18
C ILE A 7 5.34 -6.28 6.15
N GLU A 8 4.81 -6.92 7.20
CA GLU A 8 4.85 -8.37 7.35
C GLU A 8 3.55 -9.00 6.85
N LEU A 9 3.66 -10.10 6.11
CA LEU A 9 2.51 -10.89 5.71
C LEU A 9 2.94 -12.34 5.46
N GLN A 10 1.95 -13.24 5.44
CA GLN A 10 2.23 -14.63 5.10
C GLN A 10 2.51 -14.78 3.61
N ALA A 11 3.32 -15.76 3.25
CA ALA A 11 3.66 -16.05 1.86
C ALA A 11 2.42 -16.25 0.98
N ALA A 12 1.35 -16.84 1.53
CA ALA A 12 0.10 -17.07 0.81
C ALA A 12 -0.62 -15.77 0.40
N ASP A 13 -0.34 -14.65 1.05
CA ASP A 13 -0.97 -13.36 0.75
C ASP A 13 -0.17 -12.50 -0.23
N VAL A 14 1.05 -12.92 -0.59
CA VAL A 14 1.98 -12.10 -1.38
C VAL A 14 1.42 -11.75 -2.76
N ASP A 15 0.92 -12.73 -3.50
CA ASP A 15 0.43 -12.48 -4.87
C ASP A 15 -0.74 -11.49 -4.89
N ARG A 16 -1.67 -11.60 -3.94
CA ARG A 16 -2.78 -10.65 -3.82
C ARG A 16 -2.30 -9.27 -3.38
N ALA A 17 -1.28 -9.21 -2.51
CA ALA A 17 -0.69 -7.94 -2.11
C ALA A 17 0.02 -7.25 -3.28
N VAL A 18 0.72 -8.00 -4.12
CA VAL A 18 1.32 -7.46 -5.35
C VAL A 18 0.24 -6.89 -6.26
N GLU A 19 -0.87 -7.59 -6.45
CA GLU A 19 -2.00 -7.10 -7.24
C GLU A 19 -2.55 -5.79 -6.66
N PHE A 20 -2.77 -5.75 -5.34
CA PHE A 20 -3.25 -4.56 -4.65
C PHE A 20 -2.35 -3.34 -4.91
N PHE A 21 -1.05 -3.47 -4.66
CA PHE A 21 -0.12 -2.37 -4.85
C PHE A 21 0.09 -2.02 -6.32
N THR A 22 -0.04 -2.98 -7.23
CA THR A 22 0.00 -2.71 -8.67
C THR A 22 -1.14 -1.78 -9.09
N LEU A 23 -2.33 -1.98 -8.53
CA LEU A 23 -3.47 -1.08 -8.76
C LEU A 23 -3.23 0.33 -8.22
N LEU A 24 -2.31 0.49 -7.27
CA LEU A 24 -1.90 1.79 -6.75
C LEU A 24 -0.71 2.39 -7.50
N GLY A 25 -0.27 1.76 -8.59
CA GLY A 25 0.81 2.27 -9.44
C GLY A 25 2.21 1.75 -9.08
N PHE A 26 2.31 0.77 -8.18
CA PHE A 26 3.60 0.15 -7.85
C PHE A 26 3.96 -0.92 -8.87
N THR A 27 5.26 -1.12 -9.08
CA THR A 27 5.81 -2.15 -9.95
C THR A 27 6.72 -3.05 -9.13
N ARG A 28 6.62 -4.35 -9.35
CA ARG A 28 7.51 -5.30 -8.69
C ARG A 28 8.94 -5.12 -9.17
N VAL A 29 9.88 -5.08 -8.24
CA VAL A 29 11.31 -5.01 -8.51
C VAL A 29 12.04 -6.16 -7.83
N GLU A 30 13.18 -6.55 -8.38
CA GLU A 30 13.94 -7.69 -7.87
C GLU A 30 14.74 -7.28 -6.64
N PRO A 31 14.58 -7.97 -5.48
CA PRO A 31 15.47 -7.75 -4.35
C PRO A 31 16.87 -8.32 -4.62
N PRO A 32 17.88 -7.93 -3.84
CA PRO A 32 19.20 -8.59 -3.93
C PRO A 32 19.09 -10.11 -3.77
N PRO A 33 19.97 -10.91 -4.41
CA PRO A 33 19.86 -12.37 -4.35
C PRO A 33 19.77 -12.97 -2.95
N ALA A 34 20.41 -12.34 -1.97
CA ALA A 34 20.37 -12.81 -0.58
C ALA A 34 18.99 -12.68 0.07
N LEU A 35 18.10 -11.85 -0.48
CA LEU A 35 16.78 -11.54 0.10
C LEU A 35 15.61 -12.08 -0.72
N VAL A 36 15.87 -12.66 -1.88
CA VAL A 36 14.80 -13.03 -2.83
C VAL A 36 13.79 -14.03 -2.25
N ASP A 37 14.21 -14.92 -1.37
CA ASP A 37 13.34 -15.98 -0.83
C ASP A 37 12.40 -15.50 0.28
N GLY A 38 12.76 -14.42 0.97
CA GLY A 38 11.99 -13.95 2.12
C GLY A 38 11.33 -12.60 1.93
N PHE A 39 11.49 -11.99 0.76
CA PHE A 39 11.05 -10.61 0.51
C PHE A 39 10.47 -10.46 -0.89
N THR A 40 9.48 -9.58 -1.01
CA THR A 40 8.95 -9.14 -2.30
C THR A 40 8.96 -7.62 -2.27
N TRP A 41 9.60 -7.00 -3.24
CA TRP A 41 9.77 -5.55 -3.29
C TRP A 41 8.94 -4.94 -4.41
N LEU A 42 8.31 -3.81 -4.09
CA LEU A 42 7.50 -3.04 -5.02
C LEU A 42 7.96 -1.59 -4.98
N GLU A 43 7.92 -0.91 -6.10
CA GLU A 43 8.42 0.47 -6.21
C GLU A 43 7.45 1.36 -6.97
N ARG A 44 7.34 2.60 -6.52
CA ARG A 44 6.64 3.66 -7.20
C ARG A 44 7.38 4.98 -6.92
N ASP A 45 7.80 5.66 -8.00
CA ASP A 45 8.44 6.98 -7.91
C ASP A 45 9.61 7.05 -6.90
N GLY A 46 10.41 5.99 -6.83
CA GLY A 46 11.58 5.91 -5.96
C GLY A 46 11.30 5.51 -4.52
N THR A 47 10.05 5.34 -4.12
CA THR A 47 9.69 4.81 -2.81
C THR A 47 9.27 3.35 -2.95
N GLN A 48 9.71 2.51 -2.02
CA GLN A 48 9.44 1.08 -2.09
C GLN A 48 8.56 0.61 -0.95
N VAL A 49 7.81 -0.46 -1.22
CA VAL A 49 7.14 -1.27 -0.20
C VAL A 49 7.83 -2.62 -0.21
N HIS A 50 8.35 -3.03 0.92
CA HIS A 50 8.98 -4.34 1.11
C HIS A 50 8.01 -5.26 1.84
N LEU A 51 7.54 -6.30 1.15
CA LEU A 51 6.70 -7.33 1.73
C LEU A 51 7.61 -8.37 2.36
N MET A 52 7.58 -8.46 3.69
CA MET A 52 8.42 -9.37 4.46
C MET A 52 7.61 -10.63 4.77
N HIS A 53 8.03 -11.77 4.23
CA HIS A 53 7.32 -13.02 4.43
C HIS A 53 7.56 -13.56 5.83
N ASP A 54 6.49 -13.78 6.59
CA ASP A 54 6.57 -14.29 7.96
C ASP A 54 5.38 -15.22 8.22
N GLU A 55 5.63 -16.34 8.89
CA GLU A 55 4.56 -17.28 9.26
C GLU A 55 3.62 -16.69 10.32
N ARG A 56 4.13 -15.74 11.11
CA ARG A 56 3.39 -15.08 12.19
C ARG A 56 3.50 -13.56 12.05
N PRO A 57 2.89 -12.99 11.00
CA PRO A 57 3.04 -11.56 10.75
C PRO A 57 2.39 -10.72 11.85
N THR A 58 3.04 -9.61 12.16
CA THR A 58 2.48 -8.58 13.02
C THR A 58 1.83 -7.51 12.16
N VAL A 59 0.56 -7.22 12.43
CA VAL A 59 -0.18 -6.16 11.76
C VAL A 59 -0.51 -5.10 12.80
N PRO A 60 0.14 -3.94 12.79
CA PRO A 60 -0.14 -2.89 13.75
C PRO A 60 -1.58 -2.39 13.60
N PRO A 61 -2.31 -2.16 14.71
CA PRO A 61 -3.72 -1.77 14.63
C PRO A 61 -3.95 -0.38 14.06
N ARG A 62 -3.00 0.53 14.16
CA ARG A 62 -3.14 1.91 13.70
C ARG A 62 -2.06 2.36 12.73
N ALA A 63 -0.86 1.79 12.78
CA ALA A 63 0.19 2.15 11.85
C ALA A 63 -0.23 1.79 10.41
N HIS A 64 0.04 2.70 9.49
CA HIS A 64 -0.38 2.56 8.09
C HIS A 64 0.56 3.34 7.19
N LEU A 65 0.57 3.01 5.93
CA LEU A 65 1.20 3.82 4.92
C LEU A 65 0.14 4.63 4.17
N ALA A 66 0.54 5.73 3.56
CA ALA A 66 -0.35 6.59 2.82
C ALA A 66 0.20 6.83 1.42
N VAL A 67 -0.67 6.75 0.43
CA VAL A 67 -0.34 6.89 -0.99
C VAL A 67 -1.19 8.01 -1.59
N VAL A 68 -0.52 8.94 -2.28
CA VAL A 68 -1.21 9.96 -3.06
C VAL A 68 -1.58 9.36 -4.41
N THR A 69 -2.84 9.49 -4.82
CA THR A 69 -3.32 9.01 -6.10
C THR A 69 -4.03 10.11 -6.87
N ALA A 70 -3.64 10.31 -8.13
CA ALA A 70 -4.13 11.42 -8.95
C ALA A 70 -5.65 11.36 -9.19
N ASP A 71 -6.21 10.15 -9.29
CA ASP A 71 -7.64 9.94 -9.49
C ASP A 71 -8.15 8.92 -8.47
N LEU A 72 -8.54 9.44 -7.31
CA LEU A 72 -8.97 8.60 -6.20
C LEU A 72 -10.23 7.80 -6.54
N GLU A 73 -11.20 8.40 -7.22
CA GLU A 73 -12.45 7.73 -7.59
C GLU A 73 -12.18 6.53 -8.50
N ALA A 74 -11.36 6.72 -9.54
CA ALA A 74 -11.00 5.63 -10.44
C ALA A 74 -10.20 4.55 -9.71
N THR A 75 -9.31 4.92 -8.80
CA THR A 75 -8.53 3.97 -8.01
C THR A 75 -9.45 3.13 -7.12
N LEU A 76 -10.42 3.75 -6.43
CA LEU A 76 -11.38 3.03 -5.61
C LEU A 76 -12.20 2.05 -6.45
N SER A 77 -12.65 2.47 -7.64
CA SER A 77 -13.39 1.60 -8.55
C SER A 77 -12.57 0.37 -8.94
N ARG A 78 -11.31 0.55 -9.30
CA ARG A 78 -10.42 -0.57 -9.66
C ARG A 78 -10.20 -1.51 -8.48
N LEU A 79 -9.99 -0.98 -7.28
CA LEU A 79 -9.83 -1.80 -6.08
C LEU A 79 -11.08 -2.66 -5.83
N HIS A 80 -12.27 -2.05 -5.92
CA HIS A 80 -13.54 -2.78 -5.75
C HIS A 80 -13.73 -3.85 -6.83
N GLU A 81 -13.43 -3.53 -8.09
CA GLU A 81 -13.54 -4.49 -9.20
C GLU A 81 -12.63 -5.72 -8.99
N HIS A 82 -11.49 -5.53 -8.33
CA HIS A 82 -10.57 -6.61 -8.00
C HIS A 82 -10.85 -7.27 -6.64
N GLY A 83 -11.95 -6.90 -5.98
CA GLY A 83 -12.39 -7.52 -4.74
C GLY A 83 -11.69 -7.02 -3.48
N PHE A 84 -11.01 -5.87 -3.55
CA PHE A 84 -10.35 -5.28 -2.38
C PHE A 84 -11.30 -4.37 -1.60
N GLU A 85 -11.15 -4.37 -0.29
CA GLU A 85 -11.90 -3.49 0.60
C GLU A 85 -11.29 -2.08 0.56
N ALA A 86 -12.11 -1.08 0.27
CA ALA A 86 -11.72 0.32 0.29
C ALA A 86 -12.95 1.19 0.54
N ARG A 87 -12.81 2.19 1.42
CA ARG A 87 -13.92 3.06 1.84
C ARG A 87 -13.50 4.51 1.87
N PRO A 88 -14.36 5.44 1.41
CA PRO A 88 -14.11 6.87 1.60
C PRO A 88 -13.93 7.20 3.08
N GLY A 89 -12.98 8.07 3.38
CA GLY A 89 -12.73 8.59 4.71
C GLY A 89 -13.22 10.03 4.84
N ARG A 90 -13.18 10.55 6.08
CA ARG A 90 -13.51 11.94 6.33
C ARG A 90 -12.42 12.85 5.78
N GLU A 91 -12.81 13.93 5.13
CA GLU A 91 -11.87 14.95 4.67
C GLU A 91 -11.40 15.80 5.85
N HIS A 92 -10.09 16.05 5.90
CA HIS A 92 -9.48 16.86 6.95
C HIS A 92 -8.78 18.12 6.42
N TRP A 93 -8.54 18.19 5.09
CA TRP A 93 -7.86 19.34 4.46
C TRP A 93 -8.47 19.68 3.09
N GLY A 94 -9.77 19.45 2.93
CA GLY A 94 -10.50 19.83 1.73
C GLY A 94 -10.23 18.98 0.50
N ALA A 95 -9.66 17.80 0.68
CA ALA A 95 -9.41 16.87 -0.41
C ALA A 95 -9.94 15.46 -0.07
N PRO A 96 -10.45 14.72 -1.05
CA PRO A 96 -10.92 13.35 -0.83
C PRO A 96 -9.82 12.42 -0.34
N ARG A 97 -10.18 11.51 0.54
CA ARG A 97 -9.31 10.45 1.03
C ARG A 97 -10.11 9.17 1.28
N ALA A 98 -9.41 8.06 1.36
CA ALA A 98 -10.02 6.76 1.60
C ALA A 98 -9.09 5.87 2.41
N HIS A 99 -9.64 4.80 2.94
CA HIS A 99 -8.89 3.73 3.61
C HIS A 99 -9.13 2.43 2.86
N ALA A 100 -8.05 1.72 2.57
CA ALA A 100 -8.10 0.38 2.00
C ALA A 100 -7.41 -0.60 2.95
N ILE A 101 -7.78 -1.86 2.82
CA ILE A 101 -7.12 -2.95 3.55
C ILE A 101 -6.37 -3.79 2.54
N ALA A 102 -5.05 -3.77 2.62
CA ALA A 102 -4.20 -4.61 1.79
C ALA A 102 -4.28 -6.07 2.26
N PRO A 103 -4.03 -7.04 1.36
CA PRO A 103 -3.93 -8.44 1.77
C PRO A 103 -2.92 -8.60 2.92
N GLY A 104 -3.28 -9.42 3.90
CA GLY A 104 -2.55 -9.51 5.16
C GLY A 104 -3.11 -8.61 6.26
N GLY A 105 -4.04 -7.71 5.93
CA GLY A 105 -4.74 -6.87 6.91
C GLY A 105 -4.14 -5.49 7.15
N HIS A 106 -3.10 -5.10 6.41
CA HIS A 106 -2.48 -3.79 6.58
C HIS A 106 -3.36 -2.67 6.04
N ARG A 107 -3.53 -1.63 6.85
CA ARG A 107 -4.26 -0.43 6.43
C ARG A 107 -3.41 0.42 5.49
N VAL A 108 -4.03 0.89 4.43
CA VAL A 108 -3.42 1.82 3.49
C VAL A 108 -4.35 3.02 3.33
N GLU A 109 -3.85 4.20 3.61
CA GLU A 109 -4.58 5.44 3.35
C GLU A 109 -4.32 5.87 1.91
N LEU A 110 -5.39 6.27 1.22
CA LEU A 110 -5.32 6.82 -0.13
C LEU A 110 -5.77 8.28 -0.07
N MET A 111 -5.05 9.17 -0.71
CA MET A 111 -5.40 10.58 -0.68
C MET A 111 -5.26 11.21 -2.07
N ALA A 112 -6.22 12.03 -2.45
CA ALA A 112 -6.18 12.74 -3.73
C ALA A 112 -5.10 13.81 -3.75
N LYS A 113 -4.83 14.41 -2.60
CA LYS A 113 -3.77 15.42 -2.40
C LYS A 113 -3.16 15.23 -1.02
N PRO A 114 -1.85 15.46 -0.87
CA PRO A 114 -1.26 15.44 0.46
C PRO A 114 -1.81 16.57 1.34
N PRO A 115 -1.71 16.45 2.66
CA PRO A 115 -2.02 17.55 3.55
C PRO A 115 -1.18 18.78 3.17
N PRO A 116 -1.72 20.01 3.31
CA PRO A 116 -0.93 21.19 3.03
C PRO A 116 0.24 21.31 4.00
N ALA A 117 1.37 21.83 3.51
CA ALA A 117 2.52 22.08 4.35
C ALA A 117 2.16 23.15 5.41
N SER A 118 2.69 22.97 6.61
CA SER A 118 2.56 23.96 7.66
C SER A 118 3.32 25.24 7.27
N ALA A 119 2.70 26.39 7.49
CA ALA A 119 3.34 27.67 7.25
C ALA A 119 4.43 27.96 8.29
#